data_8fb0cd87fc066361adecb887e71b3afd
#
_entry.id   8fb0cd87fc066361adecb887e71b3afd
#
_cell.length_a   1.000
_cell.length_b   1.000
_cell.length_c   1.000
_cell.angle_alpha   90.00
_cell.angle_beta   90.00
_cell.angle_gamma   90.00
#
_symmetry.space_group_name_H-M   'P 1'
#
loop_
_entity.id
_entity.type
_entity.pdbx_description
1 polymer ?
#
loop_
_entity_poly.entity_id
_entity_poly.type
_entity_poly.pdbx_seq_one_letter_code
_entity_poly.pdbx_strand_id
1 'polypeptide(L)'
;MIKFIYDDGGRSKAGYKGKTGDCVIRAIAISTKTPYKEVYKDLSKLQGSTVRRGVRKEWYEKYLKNIGWTWKPTMLFGQGCKVHLRADELPKGNIIVRLSKHLAAVENGIVRDTFDCTREGKRCVYGYYFKED
;
A
#
# COMPACT_ATOMS: atom_id res chain seq x y z
N MET A 1 0.69 2.63 20.02
CA MET A 1 1.42 1.99 18.93
C MET A 1 0.43 1.39 17.93
N ILE A 2 0.73 1.44 16.65
CA ILE A 2 -0.17 0.89 15.63
C ILE A 2 -0.17 -0.64 15.69
N LYS A 3 -1.35 -1.25 15.49
CA LYS A 3 -1.46 -2.71 15.45
C LYS A 3 -1.03 -3.24 14.09
N PHE A 4 -0.53 -4.46 14.07
CA PHE A 4 -0.15 -5.17 12.87
C PHE A 4 -0.92 -6.50 12.79
N ILE A 5 -1.46 -6.79 11.59
CA ILE A 5 -2.11 -8.08 11.31
C ILE A 5 -1.52 -8.62 10.01
N TYR A 6 -1.11 -9.89 10.02
CA TYR A 6 -0.62 -10.55 8.81
C TYR A 6 -1.75 -10.66 7.78
N ASP A 7 -1.48 -10.20 6.58
CA ASP A 7 -2.43 -10.25 5.47
C ASP A 7 -1.64 -10.19 4.16
N ASP A 8 -1.78 -11.21 3.33
CA ASP A 8 -1.10 -11.27 2.03
C ASP A 8 -1.98 -10.77 0.87
N GLY A 9 -3.14 -10.19 1.18
CA GLY A 9 -4.05 -9.67 0.18
C GLY A 9 -4.74 -10.73 -0.66
N GLY A 10 -4.67 -11.99 -0.25
CA GLY A 10 -5.22 -13.11 -1.00
C GLY A 10 -4.24 -13.75 -1.97
N ARG A 11 -2.97 -13.37 -1.91
CA ARG A 11 -1.93 -13.86 -2.81
C ARG A 11 -1.82 -15.38 -2.81
N SER A 12 -1.69 -15.98 -1.63
CA SER A 12 -1.54 -17.42 -1.48
C SER A 12 -2.80 -18.16 -1.97
N LYS A 13 -3.97 -17.66 -1.59
CA LYS A 13 -5.27 -18.22 -2.00
C LYS A 13 -5.45 -18.17 -3.51
N ALA A 14 -4.90 -17.15 -4.17
CA ALA A 14 -4.96 -17.02 -5.63
C ALA A 14 -3.96 -17.92 -6.35
N GLY A 15 -3.12 -18.67 -5.62
CA GLY A 15 -2.18 -19.61 -6.20
C GLY A 15 -0.79 -19.07 -6.49
N TYR A 16 -0.50 -17.84 -6.11
CA TYR A 16 0.83 -17.25 -6.31
C TYR A 16 1.77 -17.69 -5.19
N LYS A 17 2.96 -18.11 -5.56
CA LYS A 17 3.95 -18.67 -4.62
C LYS A 17 5.32 -18.01 -4.80
N GLY A 18 6.19 -18.19 -3.80
CA GLY A 18 7.56 -17.70 -3.82
C GLY A 18 7.71 -16.27 -3.34
N LYS A 19 8.95 -15.81 -3.25
CA LYS A 19 9.28 -14.44 -2.85
C LYS A 19 9.11 -13.49 -4.02
N THR A 20 8.46 -12.36 -3.77
CA THR A 20 8.25 -11.33 -4.81
C THR A 20 8.26 -9.95 -4.17
N GLY A 21 8.48 -8.92 -4.99
CA GLY A 21 8.34 -7.53 -4.59
C GLY A 21 6.94 -7.01 -4.86
N ASP A 22 5.92 -7.66 -4.34
CA ASP A 22 4.52 -7.41 -4.67
C ASP A 22 3.76 -6.53 -3.66
N CYS A 23 4.48 -5.71 -2.88
CA CYS A 23 3.85 -4.87 -1.86
C CYS A 23 2.74 -3.98 -2.43
N VAL A 24 2.92 -3.45 -3.64
CA VAL A 24 1.91 -2.61 -4.30
C VAL A 24 0.62 -3.41 -4.54
N ILE A 25 0.74 -4.60 -5.09
CA ILE A 25 -0.42 -5.45 -5.38
C ILE A 25 -1.16 -5.81 -4.11
N ARG A 26 -0.42 -6.23 -3.07
CA ARG A 26 -1.01 -6.58 -1.77
C ARG A 26 -1.73 -5.39 -1.14
N ALA A 27 -1.07 -4.23 -1.10
CA ALA A 27 -1.64 -3.03 -0.49
C ALA A 27 -2.94 -2.62 -1.19
N ILE A 28 -2.94 -2.62 -2.52
CA ILE A 28 -4.12 -2.26 -3.30
C ILE A 28 -5.23 -3.29 -3.10
N ALA A 29 -4.92 -4.58 -3.17
CA ALA A 29 -5.92 -5.65 -3.00
C ALA A 29 -6.61 -5.55 -1.63
N ILE A 30 -5.84 -5.34 -0.57
CA ILE A 30 -6.38 -5.22 0.78
C ILE A 30 -7.24 -3.96 0.92
N SER A 31 -6.71 -2.81 0.52
CA SER A 31 -7.37 -1.52 0.75
C SER A 31 -8.61 -1.32 -0.12
N THR A 32 -8.60 -1.82 -1.33
CA THR A 32 -9.74 -1.70 -2.26
C THR A 32 -10.70 -2.88 -2.16
N LYS A 33 -10.33 -3.90 -1.40
CA LYS A 33 -11.09 -5.17 -1.27
C LYS A 33 -11.32 -5.83 -2.63
N THR A 34 -10.31 -5.74 -3.48
CA THR A 34 -10.30 -6.36 -4.80
C THR A 34 -9.48 -7.64 -4.77
N PRO A 35 -9.91 -8.72 -5.45
CA PRO A 35 -9.12 -9.96 -5.48
C PRO A 35 -7.70 -9.71 -5.99
N TYR A 36 -6.72 -10.34 -5.32
CA TYR A 36 -5.31 -10.21 -5.66
C TYR A 36 -5.05 -10.45 -7.16
N LYS A 37 -5.65 -11.51 -7.70
CA LYS A 37 -5.47 -11.89 -9.11
C LYS A 37 -5.93 -10.78 -10.06
N GLU A 38 -7.02 -10.10 -9.74
CA GLU A 38 -7.56 -9.02 -10.54
C GLU A 38 -6.62 -7.80 -10.54
N VAL A 39 -6.12 -7.41 -9.36
CA VAL A 39 -5.15 -6.31 -9.23
C VAL A 39 -3.87 -6.64 -10.00
N TYR A 40 -3.37 -7.87 -9.84
CA TYR A 40 -2.19 -8.35 -10.56
C TYR A 40 -2.36 -8.22 -12.06
N LYS A 41 -3.49 -8.67 -12.57
CA LYS A 41 -3.82 -8.65 -14.00
C LYS A 41 -3.92 -7.22 -14.55
N ASP A 42 -4.63 -6.36 -13.83
CA ASP A 42 -4.84 -4.97 -14.24
C ASP A 42 -3.54 -4.18 -14.25
N LEU A 43 -2.70 -4.35 -13.23
CA LEU A 43 -1.40 -3.66 -13.16
C LEU A 43 -0.43 -4.20 -14.21
N SER A 44 -0.45 -5.50 -14.46
CA SER A 44 0.38 -6.10 -15.51
C SER A 44 0.03 -5.52 -16.89
N LYS A 45 -1.26 -5.34 -17.14
CA LYS A 45 -1.75 -4.76 -18.40
C LYS A 45 -1.32 -3.31 -18.55
N LEU A 46 -1.45 -2.52 -17.49
CA LEU A 46 -1.03 -1.11 -17.49
C LEU A 46 0.47 -0.97 -17.69
N GLN A 47 1.26 -1.73 -16.96
CA GLN A 47 2.71 -1.65 -17.02
C GLN A 47 3.28 -2.22 -18.32
N GLY A 48 2.55 -3.14 -18.95
CA GLY A 48 3.01 -3.80 -20.16
C GLY A 48 4.13 -4.81 -19.93
N SER A 49 4.38 -5.17 -18.67
CA SER A 49 5.41 -6.13 -18.28
C SER A 49 5.02 -6.78 -16.95
N THR A 50 5.81 -7.78 -16.52
CA THR A 50 5.51 -8.47 -15.26
C THR A 50 5.53 -7.52 -14.07
N VAL A 51 4.56 -7.68 -13.17
CA VAL A 51 4.50 -6.94 -11.91
C VAL A 51 4.99 -7.78 -10.73
N ARG A 52 5.47 -8.99 -10.99
CA ARG A 52 5.91 -9.91 -9.95
C ARG A 52 7.00 -9.31 -9.05
N ARG A 53 7.95 -8.57 -9.64
CA ARG A 53 9.08 -7.98 -8.91
C ARG A 53 8.84 -6.53 -8.49
N GLY A 54 7.68 -6.00 -8.78
CA GLY A 54 7.32 -4.65 -8.42
C GLY A 54 6.54 -3.94 -9.50
N VAL A 55 5.91 -2.85 -9.09
CA VAL A 55 5.14 -1.98 -9.98
C VAL A 55 5.78 -0.60 -9.90
N ARG A 56 6.08 -0.02 -11.07
CA ARG A 56 6.64 1.34 -11.11
C ARG A 56 5.59 2.35 -10.64
N LYS A 57 6.06 3.38 -9.96
CA LYS A 57 5.22 4.41 -9.35
C LYS A 57 4.22 5.01 -10.33
N GLU A 58 4.65 5.34 -11.54
CA GLU A 58 3.78 5.94 -12.56
C GLU A 58 2.53 5.10 -12.85
N TRP A 59 2.65 3.77 -12.80
CA TRP A 59 1.56 2.85 -13.12
C TRP A 59 0.61 2.63 -11.95
N TYR A 60 1.13 2.47 -10.72
CA TYR A 60 0.22 2.31 -9.59
C TYR A 60 -0.48 3.63 -9.25
N GLU A 61 0.18 4.77 -9.46
CA GLU A 61 -0.47 6.07 -9.27
C GLU A 61 -1.62 6.23 -10.27
N LYS A 62 -1.39 5.88 -11.53
CA LYS A 62 -2.42 5.93 -12.56
C LYS A 62 -3.58 5.00 -12.24
N TYR A 63 -3.27 3.79 -11.80
CA TYR A 63 -4.29 2.80 -11.41
C TYR A 63 -5.18 3.35 -10.28
N LEU A 64 -4.57 3.83 -9.22
CA LEU A 64 -5.30 4.35 -8.07
C LEU A 64 -6.14 5.58 -8.43
N LYS A 65 -5.60 6.49 -9.23
CA LYS A 65 -6.34 7.64 -9.71
C LYS A 65 -7.57 7.21 -10.52
N ASN A 66 -7.40 6.23 -11.41
CA ASN A 66 -8.48 5.73 -12.25
C ASN A 66 -9.63 5.10 -11.46
N ILE A 67 -9.35 4.54 -10.28
CA ILE A 67 -10.39 3.96 -9.43
C ILE A 67 -10.86 4.91 -8.32
N GLY A 68 -10.50 6.19 -8.40
CA GLY A 68 -11.03 7.22 -7.54
C GLY A 68 -10.25 7.50 -6.26
N TRP A 69 -9.00 7.03 -6.19
CA TRP A 69 -8.15 7.28 -5.03
C TRP A 69 -7.32 8.54 -5.23
N THR A 70 -7.13 9.30 -4.14
CA THR A 70 -6.42 10.57 -4.12
C THR A 70 -5.13 10.45 -3.31
N TRP A 71 -4.08 11.09 -3.77
CA TRP A 71 -2.79 11.15 -3.07
C TRP A 71 -2.73 12.37 -2.15
N LYS A 72 -2.30 12.15 -0.92
CA LYS A 72 -2.02 13.24 0.03
C LYS A 72 -0.59 13.12 0.55
N PRO A 73 0.32 14.05 0.20
CA PRO A 73 1.68 14.02 0.73
C PRO A 73 1.67 14.45 2.21
N THR A 74 2.51 13.80 3.00
CA THR A 74 2.71 14.12 4.42
C THR A 74 4.14 14.55 4.71
N MET A 75 5.02 14.48 3.72
CA MET A 75 6.40 14.91 3.84
C MET A 75 6.78 15.75 2.63
N LEU A 76 7.19 16.97 2.87
CA LEU A 76 7.66 17.87 1.82
C LEU A 76 9.18 17.75 1.70
N PHE A 77 9.69 17.92 0.47
CA PHE A 77 11.11 17.84 0.19
C PHE A 77 11.90 18.79 1.11
N GLY A 78 12.92 18.26 1.76
CA GLY A 78 13.80 19.06 2.63
C GLY A 78 13.26 19.38 4.01
N GLN A 79 12.04 18.94 4.35
CA GLN A 79 11.43 19.27 5.65
C GLN A 79 11.46 18.15 6.69
N GLY A 80 12.02 17.00 6.32
CA GLY A 80 12.09 15.86 7.23
C GLY A 80 10.74 15.17 7.45
N CYS A 81 10.74 14.18 8.31
CA CYS A 81 9.56 13.37 8.59
C CYS A 81 8.61 14.05 9.55
N LYS A 82 7.34 14.19 9.17
CA LYS A 82 6.30 14.82 9.99
C LYS A 82 5.24 13.82 10.44
N VAL A 83 5.02 12.76 9.68
CA VAL A 83 4.00 11.74 9.99
C VAL A 83 4.67 10.39 10.04
N HIS A 84 4.41 9.66 11.11
CA HIS A 84 4.95 8.32 11.33
C HIS A 84 3.84 7.28 11.20
N LEU A 85 4.23 6.01 11.03
CA LEU A 85 3.28 4.90 10.91
C LEU A 85 2.71 4.58 12.29
N ARG A 86 1.78 5.44 12.73
CA ARG A 86 1.14 5.38 14.04
C ARG A 86 -0.36 5.66 13.87
N ALA A 87 -1.16 4.97 14.66
CA ALA A 87 -2.62 5.11 14.58
C ALA A 87 -3.09 6.54 14.88
N ASP A 88 -2.41 7.24 15.80
CA ASP A 88 -2.76 8.60 16.22
C ASP A 88 -2.31 9.67 15.20
N GLU A 89 -1.50 9.31 14.23
CA GLU A 89 -1.00 10.26 13.22
C GLU A 89 -1.63 10.04 11.84
N LEU A 90 -2.46 9.01 11.67
CA LEU A 90 -3.07 8.65 10.39
C LEU A 90 -4.59 8.78 10.43
N PRO A 91 -5.24 9.08 9.29
CA PRO A 91 -6.70 9.14 9.25
C PRO A 91 -7.31 7.75 9.41
N LYS A 92 -8.58 7.72 9.81
CA LYS A 92 -9.36 6.48 9.88
C LYS A 92 -9.78 6.05 8.48
N GLY A 93 -10.23 4.80 8.37
CA GLY A 93 -10.67 4.24 7.11
C GLY A 93 -9.57 3.44 6.42
N ASN A 94 -9.82 3.07 5.18
CA ASN A 94 -8.88 2.32 4.37
C ASN A 94 -7.96 3.26 3.62
N ILE A 95 -6.67 3.22 3.92
CA ILE A 95 -5.65 4.02 3.24
C ILE A 95 -4.49 3.13 2.81
N ILE A 96 -3.73 3.61 1.84
CA ILE A 96 -2.48 2.97 1.42
C ILE A 96 -1.37 3.96 1.73
N VAL A 97 -0.50 3.61 2.67
CA VAL A 97 0.62 4.49 3.05
C VAL A 97 1.83 4.19 2.20
N ARG A 98 2.53 5.26 1.81
CA ARG A 98 3.79 5.17 1.09
C ARG A 98 4.93 5.38 2.06
N LEU A 99 5.80 4.37 2.12
CA LEU A 99 6.99 4.36 2.96
C LEU A 99 8.22 4.27 2.07
N SER A 100 9.42 4.31 2.65
CA SER A 100 10.64 4.11 1.87
C SER A 100 10.62 2.72 1.22
N LYS A 101 10.60 2.69 -0.11
CA LYS A 101 10.61 1.46 -0.93
C LYS A 101 9.48 0.48 -0.59
N HIS A 102 8.33 0.98 -0.10
CA HIS A 102 7.24 0.11 0.32
C HIS A 102 5.89 0.82 0.29
N LEU A 103 4.84 0.07 -0.04
CA LEU A 103 3.45 0.48 0.16
C LEU A 103 2.81 -0.51 1.11
N ALA A 104 1.98 -0.02 2.01
CA ALA A 104 1.27 -0.86 2.96
C ALA A 104 -0.17 -0.41 3.13
N ALA A 105 -1.07 -1.37 3.32
CA ALA A 105 -2.47 -1.10 3.62
C ALA A 105 -2.62 -0.81 5.10
N VAL A 106 -3.37 0.24 5.44
CA VAL A 106 -3.74 0.56 6.81
C VAL A 106 -5.25 0.71 6.87
N GLU A 107 -5.89 -0.06 7.73
CA GLU A 107 -7.33 -0.05 7.92
C GLU A 107 -7.65 0.34 9.36
N ASN A 108 -8.19 1.53 9.56
CA ASN A 108 -8.55 2.04 10.90
C ASN A 108 -7.44 1.87 11.92
N GLY A 109 -6.22 2.27 11.56
CA GLY A 109 -5.06 2.18 12.46
C GLY A 109 -4.48 0.77 12.60
N ILE A 110 -4.81 -0.14 11.69
CA ILE A 110 -4.25 -1.49 11.67
C ILE A 110 -3.46 -1.68 10.38
N VAL A 111 -2.16 -1.96 10.50
CA VAL A 111 -1.32 -2.28 9.34
C VAL A 111 -1.57 -3.73 8.93
N ARG A 112 -1.93 -3.93 7.67
CA ARG A 112 -2.13 -5.26 7.09
C ARG A 112 -1.06 -5.52 6.04
N ASP A 113 -0.14 -6.41 6.36
CA ASP A 113 1.02 -6.69 5.52
C ASP A 113 1.54 -8.10 5.81
N THR A 114 2.53 -8.55 5.05
CA THR A 114 3.16 -9.86 5.27
C THR A 114 4.28 -9.82 6.31
N PHE A 115 4.68 -8.61 6.73
CA PHE A 115 5.65 -8.43 7.81
C PHE A 115 5.36 -7.10 8.51
N ASP A 116 5.82 -6.99 9.75
CA ASP A 116 5.64 -5.75 10.52
C ASP A 116 6.60 -4.68 10.00
N CYS A 117 6.07 -3.75 9.20
CA CYS A 117 6.85 -2.65 8.63
C CYS A 117 6.84 -1.38 9.49
N THR A 118 6.27 -1.43 10.69
CA THR A 118 6.04 -0.24 11.52
C THR A 118 7.30 0.31 12.18
N ARG A 119 8.32 -0.50 12.39
CA ARG A 119 9.52 -0.13 13.13
C ARG A 119 9.18 0.49 14.48
N GLU A 120 8.28 -0.18 15.22
CA GLU A 120 7.82 0.27 16.54
C GLU A 120 7.20 1.68 16.52
N GLY A 121 6.53 2.03 15.40
CA GLY A 121 5.91 3.33 15.22
C GLY A 121 6.87 4.45 14.84
N LYS A 122 8.11 4.11 14.49
CA LYS A 122 9.12 5.10 14.09
C LYS A 122 9.24 5.29 12.59
N ARG A 123 8.60 4.41 11.79
CA ARG A 123 8.71 4.48 10.34
C ARG A 123 8.04 5.73 9.78
N CYS A 124 8.74 6.46 8.92
CA CYS A 124 8.22 7.67 8.30
C CYS A 124 7.21 7.36 7.19
N VAL A 125 6.11 8.09 7.19
CA VAL A 125 5.11 8.04 6.12
C VAL A 125 5.34 9.23 5.18
N TYR A 126 5.60 8.95 3.91
CA TYR A 126 5.82 10.01 2.90
C TYR A 126 4.50 10.60 2.41
N GLY A 127 3.44 9.85 2.50
CA GLY A 127 2.12 10.25 2.09
C GLY A 127 1.22 9.03 2.05
N TYR A 128 -0.04 9.26 1.70
CA TYR A 128 -0.99 8.15 1.59
C TYR A 128 -2.00 8.39 0.49
N TYR A 129 -2.57 7.30 0.01
CA TYR A 129 -3.70 7.31 -0.91
C TYR A 129 -4.97 7.00 -0.15
N PHE A 130 -6.04 7.71 -0.48
CA PHE A 130 -7.35 7.51 0.14
C PHE A 130 -8.44 7.71 -0.90
N LYS A 131 -9.62 7.18 -0.62
CA LYS A 131 -10.78 7.36 -1.49
C LYS A 131 -11.77 8.28 -0.79
N GLU A 132 -12.13 9.36 -1.45
CA GLU A 132 -13.16 10.26 -0.94
C GLU A 132 -14.54 9.65 -1.17
N ASP A 133 -15.42 9.79 -0.18
CA ASP A 133 -16.81 9.35 -0.30
C ASP A 133 -17.63 10.31 -1.16
#